data_c367bdc9011e0d37a809c58e558f6e25
#
_entry.id   c367bdc9011e0d37a809c58e558f6e25
#
_cell.length_a   1.000
_cell.length_b   1.000
_cell.length_c   1.000
_cell.angle_alpha   90.00
_cell.angle_beta   90.00
_cell.angle_gamma   90.00
#
_symmetry.space_group_name_H-M   'P 1'
#
loop_
_entity.id
_entity.type
_entity.pdbx_description
1 polymer ?
#
loop_
_entity_poly.entity_id
_entity_poly.type
_entity_poly.pdbx_seq_one_letter_code
_entity_poly.pdbx_strand_id
1 'polypeptide(L)'
;AYSASIGGVATLIGTPPNLVLAGVVEETFGYEITFAKWFQFGFPISIILLFICWKYITSIAFKFKQKTFPGGREEIYKQLNALGKISYEEKLVSGVFAFTAFAWISRSYLLESIIPGIDDTIIAMIGAIIIFLLPTKNRERKILKWDEAVKLPWGILLLFGGGMALAAGFKDSGLALWIGNQMTLLDGISLILLVFILIASVNFLTEITSNLATTAMLLPILYPCLLYTSPSPRD
;
A
#
# COMPACT_ATOMS: atom_id res chain seq x y z
N ALA A 1 -9.99 9.55 -9.18
CA ALA A 1 -9.20 8.35 -9.45
C ALA A 1 -7.73 8.59 -9.13
N TYR A 2 -6.99 9.46 -9.85
CA TYR A 2 -5.54 9.67 -9.67
C TYR A 2 -5.11 10.01 -8.24
N SER A 3 -5.83 10.89 -7.54
CA SER A 3 -5.51 11.26 -6.16
C SER A 3 -5.62 10.07 -5.18
N ALA A 4 -6.56 9.16 -5.42
CA ALA A 4 -6.70 7.95 -4.61
C ALA A 4 -5.53 6.98 -4.86
N SER A 5 -5.12 6.79 -6.12
CA SER A 5 -3.97 5.94 -6.47
C SER A 5 -2.65 6.50 -5.90
N ILE A 6 -2.44 7.81 -6.02
CA ILE A 6 -1.26 8.47 -5.44
C ILE A 6 -1.29 8.37 -3.91
N GLY A 7 -2.46 8.56 -3.28
CA GLY A 7 -2.63 8.43 -1.84
C GLY A 7 -2.35 7.01 -1.33
N GLY A 8 -2.58 5.99 -2.15
CA GLY A 8 -2.25 4.59 -1.84
C GLY A 8 -0.76 4.35 -1.58
N VAL A 9 0.12 5.14 -2.20
CA VAL A 9 1.58 5.05 -1.98
C VAL A 9 1.98 5.61 -0.61
N ALA A 10 1.16 6.50 -0.02
CA ALA A 10 1.52 7.22 1.20
C ALA A 10 1.74 6.32 2.42
N THR A 11 1.03 5.20 2.51
CA THR A 11 1.09 4.30 3.66
C THR A 11 1.30 2.86 3.22
N LEU A 12 1.87 2.04 4.10
CA LEU A 12 2.12 0.63 3.83
C LEU A 12 0.83 -0.13 3.49
N ILE A 13 -0.27 0.19 4.15
CA ILE A 13 -1.59 -0.42 3.94
C ILE A 13 -2.43 0.29 2.90
N GLY A 14 -1.95 1.38 2.30
CA GLY A 14 -2.72 2.21 1.37
C GLY A 14 -3.07 1.51 0.06
N THR A 15 -2.24 0.56 -0.37
CA THR A 15 -2.51 -0.31 -1.51
C THR A 15 -1.87 -1.68 -1.32
N PRO A 16 -2.51 -2.78 -1.73
CA PRO A 16 -2.00 -4.14 -1.53
C PRO A 16 -0.58 -4.40 -2.07
N PRO A 17 -0.15 -3.86 -3.22
CA PRO A 17 1.24 -4.02 -3.69
C PRO A 17 2.31 -3.60 -2.70
N ASN A 18 2.06 -2.61 -1.86
CA ASN A 18 3.03 -2.18 -0.84
C ASN A 18 3.30 -3.29 0.19
N LEU A 19 2.22 -3.97 0.63
CA LEU A 19 2.34 -5.11 1.55
C LEU A 19 3.05 -6.30 0.91
N VAL A 20 2.79 -6.58 -0.38
CA VAL A 20 3.50 -7.62 -1.12
C VAL A 20 5.00 -7.33 -1.14
N LEU A 21 5.37 -6.09 -1.46
CA LEU A 21 6.78 -5.68 -1.44
C LEU A 21 7.41 -5.85 -0.06
N ALA A 22 6.73 -5.39 1.00
CA ALA A 22 7.23 -5.52 2.36
C ALA A 22 7.43 -6.98 2.75
N GLY A 23 6.46 -7.86 2.47
CA GLY A 23 6.56 -9.29 2.76
C GLY A 23 7.68 -9.98 1.99
N VAL A 24 7.85 -9.68 0.70
CA VAL A 24 8.95 -10.26 -0.11
C VAL A 24 10.31 -9.79 0.40
N VAL A 25 10.46 -8.51 0.77
CA VAL A 25 11.71 -7.98 1.33
C VAL A 25 12.03 -8.63 2.67
N GLU A 26 11.04 -8.81 3.54
CA GLU A 26 11.23 -9.47 4.83
C GLU A 26 11.64 -10.94 4.66
N GLU A 27 10.93 -11.69 3.80
CA GLU A 27 11.22 -13.12 3.56
C GLU A 27 12.60 -13.31 2.91
N THR A 28 12.99 -12.41 2.02
CA THR A 28 14.19 -12.56 1.21
C THR A 28 15.45 -12.04 1.90
N PHE A 29 15.34 -10.89 2.56
CA PHE A 29 16.48 -10.17 3.16
C PHE A 29 16.46 -10.17 4.69
N GLY A 30 15.40 -10.68 5.33
CA GLY A 30 15.22 -10.57 6.77
C GLY A 30 15.04 -9.13 7.26
N TYR A 31 14.66 -8.21 6.36
CA TYR A 31 14.50 -6.80 6.68
C TYR A 31 13.02 -6.42 6.73
N GLU A 32 12.54 -6.09 7.94
CA GLU A 32 11.18 -5.65 8.15
C GLU A 32 10.99 -4.19 7.71
N ILE A 33 10.06 -3.97 6.76
CA ILE A 33 9.59 -2.64 6.38
C ILE A 33 8.38 -2.31 7.24
N THR A 34 8.59 -1.62 8.36
CA THR A 34 7.51 -1.20 9.27
C THR A 34 6.65 -0.10 8.65
N PHE A 35 5.41 0.06 9.16
CA PHE A 35 4.52 1.15 8.77
C PHE A 35 5.20 2.53 8.88
N ALA A 36 5.93 2.78 9.97
CA ALA A 36 6.63 4.05 10.19
C ALA A 36 7.72 4.31 9.15
N LYS A 37 8.54 3.30 8.84
CA LYS A 37 9.58 3.41 7.80
C LYS A 37 8.97 3.71 6.43
N TRP A 38 7.91 2.99 6.07
CA TRP A 38 7.19 3.27 4.82
C TRP A 38 6.65 4.69 4.77
N PHE A 39 5.98 5.12 5.84
CA PHE A 39 5.36 6.43 5.94
C PHE A 39 6.35 7.58 5.77
N GLN A 40 7.58 7.44 6.28
CA GLN A 40 8.61 8.46 6.19
C GLN A 40 8.98 8.83 4.74
N PHE A 41 8.98 7.88 3.81
CA PHE A 41 9.27 8.18 2.41
C PHE A 41 8.01 8.22 1.54
N GLY A 42 7.04 7.37 1.78
CA GLY A 42 5.82 7.27 0.98
C GLY A 42 4.94 8.50 1.08
N PHE A 43 4.77 9.03 2.29
CA PHE A 43 3.95 10.21 2.52
C PHE A 43 4.49 11.49 1.84
N PRO A 44 5.77 11.87 1.98
CA PRO A 44 6.34 13.01 1.27
C PRO A 44 6.26 12.86 -0.26
N ILE A 45 6.56 11.67 -0.78
CA ILE A 45 6.48 11.38 -2.22
C ILE A 45 5.05 11.57 -2.71
N SER A 46 4.06 11.04 -1.99
CA SER A 46 2.65 11.18 -2.34
C SER A 46 2.19 12.64 -2.37
N ILE A 47 2.63 13.47 -1.43
CA ILE A 47 2.33 14.91 -1.43
C ILE A 47 2.89 15.58 -2.69
N ILE A 48 4.16 15.30 -3.02
CA ILE A 48 4.82 15.87 -4.20
C ILE A 48 4.09 15.43 -5.47
N LEU A 49 3.81 14.13 -5.61
CA LEU A 49 3.12 13.60 -6.78
C LEU A 49 1.69 14.14 -6.90
N LEU A 50 0.98 14.31 -5.78
CA LEU A 50 -0.36 14.88 -5.75
C LEU A 50 -0.35 16.34 -6.23
N PHE A 51 0.64 17.12 -5.78
CA PHE A 51 0.82 18.51 -6.23
C PHE A 51 1.14 18.58 -7.72
N ILE A 52 2.06 17.74 -8.21
CA ILE A 52 2.42 17.66 -9.63
C ILE A 52 1.20 17.24 -10.46
N CYS A 53 0.49 16.21 -10.05
CA CYS A 53 -0.70 15.71 -10.72
C CYS A 53 -1.80 16.77 -10.77
N TRP A 54 -2.07 17.43 -9.65
CA TRP A 54 -3.01 18.55 -9.57
C TRP A 54 -2.63 19.67 -10.53
N LYS A 55 -1.37 20.10 -10.52
CA LYS A 55 -0.87 21.16 -11.39
C LYS A 55 -0.95 20.78 -12.87
N TYR A 56 -0.58 19.53 -13.20
CA TYR A 56 -0.66 19.00 -14.56
C TYR A 56 -2.10 19.00 -15.07
N ILE A 57 -3.02 18.42 -14.29
CA ILE A 57 -4.43 18.29 -14.68
C ILE A 57 -5.07 19.66 -14.87
N THR A 58 -4.85 20.59 -13.93
CA THR A 58 -5.53 21.89 -13.94
C THR A 58 -4.92 22.90 -14.88
N SER A 59 -3.63 22.79 -15.21
CA SER A 59 -2.93 23.83 -15.99
C SER A 59 -2.55 23.37 -17.41
N ILE A 60 -2.34 22.06 -17.62
CA ILE A 60 -1.83 21.51 -18.89
C ILE A 60 -2.90 20.67 -19.58
N ALA A 61 -3.40 19.62 -18.91
CA ALA A 61 -4.30 18.66 -19.52
C ALA A 61 -5.70 19.25 -19.76
N PHE A 62 -6.25 19.94 -18.76
CA PHE A 62 -7.57 20.54 -18.84
C PHE A 62 -7.52 22.02 -18.48
N LYS A 63 -7.58 22.87 -19.46
CA LYS A 63 -7.72 24.32 -19.25
C LYS A 63 -9.16 24.64 -18.86
N PHE A 64 -9.42 24.79 -17.59
CA PHE A 64 -10.74 25.17 -17.12
C PHE A 64 -11.10 26.59 -17.59
N LYS A 65 -12.09 26.68 -18.48
CA LYS A 65 -12.67 27.97 -18.90
C LYS A 65 -13.65 28.51 -17.85
N GLN A 66 -14.22 27.64 -17.04
CA GLN A 66 -15.16 28.00 -15.97
C GLN A 66 -14.38 28.22 -14.66
N LYS A 67 -14.57 29.39 -14.06
CA LYS A 67 -13.95 29.77 -12.76
C LYS A 67 -14.77 29.28 -11.55
N THR A 68 -15.98 28.81 -11.77
CA THR A 68 -16.89 28.36 -10.71
C THR A 68 -17.36 26.94 -10.96
N PHE A 69 -17.49 26.18 -9.89
CA PHE A 69 -18.06 24.84 -9.93
C PHE A 69 -19.55 24.91 -10.31
N PRO A 70 -20.09 24.04 -11.19
CA PRO A 70 -21.52 23.98 -11.48
C PRO A 70 -22.29 23.77 -10.17
N GLY A 71 -23.27 24.68 -9.88
CA GLY A 71 -23.98 24.71 -8.59
C GLY A 71 -23.29 25.52 -7.49
N GLY A 72 -22.04 25.99 -7.71
CA GLY A 72 -21.33 26.86 -6.77
C GLY A 72 -21.07 26.23 -5.41
N ARG A 73 -20.79 27.08 -4.42
CA ARG A 73 -20.60 26.67 -3.02
C ARG A 73 -21.87 26.12 -2.38
N GLU A 74 -23.05 26.51 -2.87
CA GLU A 74 -24.34 26.07 -2.32
C GLU A 74 -24.52 24.56 -2.45
N GLU A 75 -24.12 23.95 -3.56
CA GLU A 75 -24.21 22.51 -3.74
C GLU A 75 -23.30 21.76 -2.78
N ILE A 76 -22.09 22.30 -2.51
CA ILE A 76 -21.16 21.73 -1.52
C ILE A 76 -21.76 21.81 -0.10
N TYR A 77 -22.34 22.96 0.26
CA TYR A 77 -23.01 23.12 1.56
C TYR A 77 -24.26 22.25 1.69
N LYS A 78 -25.01 22.05 0.61
CA LYS A 78 -26.16 21.17 0.59
C LYS A 78 -25.75 19.72 0.87
N GLN A 79 -24.69 19.24 0.21
CA GLN A 79 -24.14 17.90 0.44
C GLN A 79 -23.54 17.76 1.86
N LEU A 80 -22.82 18.79 2.34
CA LEU A 80 -22.29 18.80 3.71
C LEU A 80 -23.41 18.74 4.75
N ASN A 81 -24.48 19.51 4.56
CA ASN A 81 -25.61 19.52 5.46
C ASN A 81 -26.40 18.19 5.39
N ALA A 82 -26.44 17.55 4.23
CA ALA A 82 -27.08 16.24 4.07
C ALA A 82 -26.35 15.12 4.82
N LEU A 83 -25.04 15.24 5.06
CA LEU A 83 -24.27 14.31 5.91
C LEU A 83 -24.70 14.34 7.37
N GLY A 84 -25.24 15.46 7.84
CA GLY A 84 -25.65 15.66 9.22
C GLY A 84 -24.48 15.78 10.21
N LYS A 85 -24.79 15.54 11.50
CA LYS A 85 -23.78 15.54 12.56
C LYS A 85 -23.12 14.18 12.67
N ILE A 86 -21.82 14.17 12.98
CA ILE A 86 -21.06 12.94 13.24
C ILE A 86 -21.77 12.08 14.30
N SER A 87 -22.11 10.86 13.96
CA SER A 87 -22.78 9.90 14.85
C SER A 87 -21.86 9.41 15.96
N TYR A 88 -22.43 8.76 16.96
CA TYR A 88 -21.67 8.15 18.05
C TYR A 88 -20.75 7.03 17.51
N GLU A 89 -21.25 6.21 16.61
CA GLU A 89 -20.55 5.10 15.97
C GLU A 89 -19.37 5.59 15.12
N GLU A 90 -19.57 6.64 14.34
CA GLU A 90 -18.50 7.27 13.56
C GLU A 90 -17.37 7.80 14.44
N LYS A 91 -17.70 8.41 15.57
CA LYS A 91 -16.68 8.88 16.54
C LYS A 91 -15.88 7.72 17.12
N LEU A 92 -16.54 6.61 17.47
CA LEU A 92 -15.85 5.44 18.01
C LEU A 92 -14.92 4.81 16.95
N VAL A 93 -15.40 4.61 15.73
CA VAL A 93 -14.59 4.06 14.63
C VAL A 93 -13.41 4.99 14.33
N SER A 94 -13.65 6.30 14.26
CA SER A 94 -12.58 7.29 14.07
C SER A 94 -11.56 7.26 15.20
N GLY A 95 -12.01 7.08 16.44
CA GLY A 95 -11.14 6.95 17.60
C GLY A 95 -10.25 5.71 17.54
N VAL A 96 -10.84 4.56 17.19
CA VAL A 96 -10.07 3.30 17.01
C VAL A 96 -9.09 3.43 15.85
N PHE A 97 -9.51 4.03 14.74
CA PHE A 97 -8.63 4.27 13.60
C PHE A 97 -7.44 5.18 13.98
N ALA A 98 -7.71 6.30 14.66
CA ALA A 98 -6.67 7.21 15.09
C ALA A 98 -5.70 6.55 16.08
N PHE A 99 -6.21 5.74 17.01
CA PHE A 99 -5.42 4.95 17.94
C PHE A 99 -4.50 3.96 17.19
N THR A 100 -5.07 3.18 16.27
CA THR A 100 -4.31 2.19 15.48
C THR A 100 -3.23 2.86 14.63
N ALA A 101 -3.57 3.96 13.94
CA ALA A 101 -2.61 4.72 13.14
C ALA A 101 -1.48 5.31 14.00
N PHE A 102 -1.81 5.86 15.17
CA PHE A 102 -0.82 6.35 16.13
C PHE A 102 0.07 5.22 16.64
N ALA A 103 -0.50 4.06 16.97
CA ALA A 103 0.24 2.90 17.43
C ALA A 103 1.23 2.41 16.36
N TRP A 104 0.83 2.34 15.09
CA TRP A 104 1.72 1.98 13.97
C TRP A 104 2.88 2.97 13.80
N ILE A 105 2.60 4.28 13.83
CA ILE A 105 3.63 5.31 13.67
C ILE A 105 4.61 5.29 14.85
N SER A 106 4.09 5.12 16.08
CA SER A 106 4.90 5.15 17.31
C SER A 106 5.57 3.82 17.65
N ARG A 107 5.20 2.71 16.98
CA ARG A 107 5.70 1.37 17.28
C ARG A 107 7.22 1.33 17.43
N SER A 108 7.94 1.66 16.38
CA SER A 108 9.38 1.57 16.31
C SER A 108 10.13 2.49 17.31
N TYR A 109 9.47 3.56 17.78
CA TYR A 109 10.07 4.55 18.66
C TYR A 109 9.69 4.38 20.12
N LEU A 110 8.49 3.84 20.39
CA LEU A 110 7.93 3.82 21.74
C LEU A 110 7.42 2.44 22.15
N LEU A 111 6.54 1.82 21.35
CA LEU A 111 5.83 0.61 21.80
C LEU A 111 6.74 -0.60 21.88
N GLU A 112 7.69 -0.75 20.97
CA GLU A 112 8.62 -1.88 20.93
C GLU A 112 9.56 -1.91 22.15
N SER A 113 9.88 -0.74 22.73
CA SER A 113 10.64 -0.65 23.98
C SER A 113 9.85 -1.01 25.23
N ILE A 114 8.51 -0.85 25.19
CA ILE A 114 7.60 -1.14 26.30
C ILE A 114 7.08 -2.57 26.23
N ILE A 115 6.74 -3.02 25.03
CA ILE A 115 6.17 -4.34 24.75
C ILE A 115 7.05 -5.03 23.69
N PRO A 116 8.08 -5.78 24.12
CA PRO A 116 8.93 -6.51 23.19
C PRO A 116 8.14 -7.49 22.33
N GLY A 117 8.40 -7.50 21.02
CA GLY A 117 7.73 -8.40 20.09
C GLY A 117 6.37 -7.90 19.55
N ILE A 118 5.96 -6.66 19.86
CA ILE A 118 4.80 -6.06 19.23
C ILE A 118 5.11 -5.75 17.75
N ASP A 119 4.25 -6.21 16.85
CA ASP A 119 4.35 -5.95 15.42
C ASP A 119 3.13 -5.20 14.87
N ASP A 120 3.19 -4.80 13.61
CA ASP A 120 2.09 -4.06 12.97
C ASP A 120 0.82 -4.90 12.84
N THR A 121 0.96 -6.23 12.75
CA THR A 121 -0.15 -7.20 12.67
C THR A 121 -0.89 -7.28 14.00
N ILE A 122 -0.15 -7.36 15.12
CA ILE A 122 -0.73 -7.37 16.47
C ILE A 122 -1.53 -6.10 16.71
N ILE A 123 -1.00 -4.93 16.33
CA ILE A 123 -1.69 -3.65 16.46
C ILE A 123 -3.00 -3.66 15.64
N ALA A 124 -2.95 -4.14 14.40
CA ALA A 124 -4.14 -4.25 13.55
C ALA A 124 -5.19 -5.18 14.15
N MET A 125 -4.77 -6.34 14.67
CA MET A 125 -5.67 -7.29 15.33
C MET A 125 -6.32 -6.70 16.57
N ILE A 126 -5.58 -5.99 17.40
CA ILE A 126 -6.12 -5.29 18.56
C ILE A 126 -7.19 -4.27 18.11
N GLY A 127 -6.91 -3.46 17.10
CA GLY A 127 -7.87 -2.51 16.54
C GLY A 127 -9.15 -3.19 16.04
N ALA A 128 -9.01 -4.30 15.32
CA ALA A 128 -10.13 -5.09 14.83
C ALA A 128 -10.97 -5.68 15.99
N ILE A 129 -10.33 -6.27 16.99
CA ILE A 129 -11.01 -6.84 18.18
C ILE A 129 -11.79 -5.74 18.91
N ILE A 130 -11.20 -4.56 19.09
CA ILE A 130 -11.88 -3.44 19.75
C ILE A 130 -13.18 -3.09 19.03
N ILE A 131 -13.20 -3.02 17.69
CA ILE A 131 -14.42 -2.71 16.92
C ILE A 131 -15.49 -3.78 17.12
N PHE A 132 -15.13 -5.06 17.23
CA PHE A 132 -16.06 -6.15 17.54
C PHE A 132 -16.62 -6.07 18.97
N LEU A 133 -15.88 -5.50 19.90
CA LEU A 133 -16.31 -5.39 21.31
C LEU A 133 -17.15 -4.13 21.58
N LEU A 134 -16.91 -3.05 20.85
CA LEU A 134 -17.59 -1.78 21.07
C LEU A 134 -19.08 -1.85 20.74
N PRO A 135 -19.97 -1.40 21.65
CA PRO A 135 -21.41 -1.37 21.41
C PRO A 135 -21.81 -0.13 20.60
N THR A 136 -22.91 -0.21 19.87
CA THR A 136 -23.61 0.96 19.32
C THR A 136 -24.23 1.80 20.45
N LYS A 137 -24.66 3.03 20.13
CA LYS A 137 -25.26 3.96 21.10
C LYS A 137 -26.43 3.34 21.85
N ASN A 138 -27.28 2.58 21.18
CA ASN A 138 -28.44 1.92 21.76
C ASN A 138 -28.10 0.58 22.44
N ARG A 139 -26.83 0.14 22.37
CA ARG A 139 -26.35 -1.15 22.89
C ARG A 139 -27.07 -2.40 22.35
N GLU A 140 -27.87 -2.28 21.31
CA GLU A 140 -28.60 -3.38 20.69
C GLU A 140 -27.68 -4.28 19.86
N ARG A 141 -26.58 -3.71 19.33
CA ARG A 141 -25.59 -4.46 18.55
C ARG A 141 -24.18 -3.95 18.83
N LYS A 142 -23.18 -4.68 18.36
CA LYS A 142 -21.79 -4.23 18.27
C LYS A 142 -21.60 -3.39 17.00
N ILE A 143 -20.55 -2.55 16.98
CA ILE A 143 -20.21 -1.71 15.82
C ILE A 143 -19.97 -2.58 14.60
N LEU A 144 -19.17 -3.66 14.76
CA LEU A 144 -18.94 -4.66 13.72
C LEU A 144 -19.51 -6.00 14.14
N LYS A 145 -20.27 -6.66 13.25
CA LYS A 145 -20.75 -8.03 13.41
C LYS A 145 -19.96 -8.97 12.52
N TRP A 146 -19.92 -10.24 12.87
CA TRP A 146 -19.24 -11.27 12.09
C TRP A 146 -19.77 -11.36 10.66
N ASP A 147 -21.10 -11.32 10.47
CA ASP A 147 -21.74 -11.36 9.16
C ASP A 147 -21.36 -10.18 8.25
N GLU A 148 -20.94 -9.06 8.82
CA GLU A 148 -20.41 -7.90 8.11
C GLU A 148 -18.92 -8.10 7.78
N ALA A 149 -18.15 -8.63 8.73
CA ALA A 149 -16.71 -8.90 8.55
C ALA A 149 -16.44 -10.00 7.52
N VAL A 150 -17.29 -11.01 7.41
CA VAL A 150 -17.15 -12.09 6.41
C VAL A 150 -17.29 -11.58 4.97
N LYS A 151 -17.87 -10.40 4.75
CA LYS A 151 -18.03 -9.78 3.43
C LYS A 151 -16.73 -9.14 2.90
N LEU A 152 -15.64 -9.23 3.65
CA LEU A 152 -14.31 -8.81 3.16
C LEU A 152 -13.97 -9.54 1.86
N PRO A 153 -13.24 -8.88 0.93
CA PRO A 153 -12.86 -9.48 -0.35
C PRO A 153 -11.74 -10.51 -0.16
N TRP A 154 -12.05 -11.68 0.35
CA TRP A 154 -11.11 -12.78 0.63
C TRP A 154 -10.25 -13.18 -0.57
N GLY A 155 -10.73 -12.91 -1.80
CA GLY A 155 -9.95 -13.12 -3.02
C GLY A 155 -8.61 -12.38 -3.04
N ILE A 156 -8.49 -11.26 -2.33
CA ILE A 156 -7.23 -10.53 -2.20
C ILE A 156 -6.21 -11.35 -1.41
N LEU A 157 -6.63 -12.01 -0.34
CA LEU A 157 -5.76 -12.88 0.46
C LEU A 157 -5.30 -14.11 -0.32
N LEU A 158 -6.20 -14.71 -1.11
CA LEU A 158 -5.86 -15.83 -1.99
C LEU A 158 -4.87 -15.39 -3.08
N LEU A 159 -5.07 -14.23 -3.67
CA LEU A 159 -4.15 -13.70 -4.67
C LEU A 159 -2.76 -13.40 -4.07
N PHE A 160 -2.73 -12.83 -2.87
CA PHE A 160 -1.49 -12.57 -2.12
C PHE A 160 -0.76 -13.89 -1.80
N GLY A 161 -1.45 -14.84 -1.18
CA GLY A 161 -0.87 -16.16 -0.85
C GLY A 161 -0.43 -16.94 -2.09
N GLY A 162 -1.20 -16.86 -3.18
CA GLY A 162 -0.83 -17.46 -4.47
C GLY A 162 0.43 -16.82 -5.07
N GLY A 163 0.57 -15.50 -4.96
CA GLY A 163 1.79 -14.77 -5.36
C GLY A 163 3.02 -15.21 -4.57
N MET A 164 2.89 -15.33 -3.24
CA MET A 164 3.97 -15.82 -2.37
C MET A 164 4.34 -17.27 -2.67
N ALA A 165 3.36 -18.15 -2.88
CA ALA A 165 3.60 -19.55 -3.28
C ALA A 165 4.31 -19.64 -4.63
N LEU A 166 3.93 -18.79 -5.59
CA LEU A 166 4.60 -18.71 -6.89
C LEU A 166 6.05 -18.24 -6.73
N ALA A 167 6.27 -17.23 -5.87
CA ALA A 167 7.60 -16.76 -5.52
C ALA A 167 8.51 -17.85 -4.97
N ALA A 168 8.00 -18.64 -4.02
CA ALA A 168 8.71 -19.81 -3.50
C ALA A 168 9.01 -20.84 -4.61
N GLY A 169 8.03 -21.15 -5.47
CA GLY A 169 8.22 -22.03 -6.60
C GLY A 169 9.31 -21.58 -7.58
N PHE A 170 9.39 -20.29 -7.89
CA PHE A 170 10.48 -19.71 -8.71
C PHE A 170 11.85 -19.87 -8.06
N LYS A 171 11.93 -19.66 -6.76
CA LYS A 171 13.16 -19.83 -5.98
C LYS A 171 13.59 -21.29 -5.93
N ASP A 172 12.69 -22.16 -5.52
CA ASP A 172 12.99 -23.59 -5.28
C ASP A 172 13.27 -24.37 -6.57
N SER A 173 12.64 -24.00 -7.68
CA SER A 173 12.89 -24.59 -8.99
C SER A 173 14.21 -24.14 -9.65
N GLY A 174 14.89 -23.13 -9.10
CA GLY A 174 16.06 -22.49 -9.71
C GLY A 174 15.73 -21.61 -10.92
N LEU A 175 14.45 -21.44 -11.27
CA LEU A 175 14.03 -20.61 -12.40
C LEU A 175 14.44 -19.13 -12.20
N ALA A 176 14.36 -18.64 -10.97
CA ALA A 176 14.83 -17.30 -10.62
C ALA A 176 16.32 -17.12 -10.93
N LEU A 177 17.16 -18.09 -10.60
CA LEU A 177 18.59 -18.10 -10.92
C LEU A 177 18.84 -18.18 -12.44
N TRP A 178 18.07 -18.99 -13.15
CA TRP A 178 18.18 -19.09 -14.61
C TRP A 178 17.86 -17.76 -15.29
N ILE A 179 16.79 -17.07 -14.87
CA ILE A 179 16.43 -15.75 -15.39
C ILE A 179 17.53 -14.74 -15.04
N GLY A 180 18.04 -14.73 -13.81
CA GLY A 180 19.15 -13.88 -13.38
C GLY A 180 20.38 -14.05 -14.28
N ASN A 181 20.74 -15.29 -14.58
CA ASN A 181 21.87 -15.59 -15.49
C ASN A 181 21.63 -15.11 -16.93
N GLN A 182 20.38 -15.06 -17.41
CA GLN A 182 20.09 -14.45 -18.72
C GLN A 182 20.29 -12.92 -18.71
N MET A 183 20.18 -12.29 -17.54
CA MET A 183 20.42 -10.85 -17.40
C MET A 183 21.89 -10.46 -17.55
N THR A 184 22.84 -11.39 -17.37
CA THR A 184 24.28 -11.14 -17.68
C THR A 184 24.52 -10.85 -19.15
N LEU A 185 23.59 -11.25 -20.05
CA LEU A 185 23.62 -10.87 -21.46
C LEU A 185 23.40 -9.37 -21.68
N LEU A 186 22.92 -8.67 -20.65
CA LEU A 186 22.70 -7.23 -20.63
C LEU A 186 23.89 -6.47 -20.01
N ASP A 187 25.03 -7.14 -19.80
CA ASP A 187 26.26 -6.51 -19.31
C ASP A 187 26.63 -5.32 -20.23
N GLY A 188 26.78 -4.15 -19.61
CA GLY A 188 27.03 -2.87 -20.32
C GLY A 188 25.82 -1.92 -20.35
N ILE A 189 24.62 -2.36 -19.93
CA ILE A 189 23.49 -1.45 -19.76
C ILE A 189 23.61 -0.79 -18.37
N SER A 190 23.52 0.54 -18.34
CA SER A 190 23.55 1.24 -17.05
C SER A 190 22.34 0.80 -16.17
N LEU A 191 22.58 0.64 -14.86
CA LEU A 191 21.54 0.29 -13.90
C LEU A 191 20.31 1.23 -13.99
N ILE A 192 20.55 2.52 -14.22
CA ILE A 192 19.47 3.51 -14.37
C ILE A 192 18.60 3.18 -15.58
N LEU A 193 19.21 2.84 -16.72
CA LEU A 193 18.46 2.47 -17.92
C LEU A 193 17.69 1.17 -17.74
N LEU A 194 18.28 0.16 -17.08
CA LEU A 194 17.62 -1.10 -16.74
C LEU A 194 16.38 -0.85 -15.86
N VAL A 195 16.53 -0.07 -14.79
CA VAL A 195 15.44 0.27 -13.88
C VAL A 195 14.35 1.05 -14.64
N PHE A 196 14.71 1.98 -15.51
CA PHE A 196 13.76 2.73 -16.32
C PHE A 196 12.94 1.81 -17.24
N ILE A 197 13.60 0.89 -17.95
CA ILE A 197 12.94 -0.11 -18.82
C ILE A 197 11.99 -0.99 -18.01
N LEU A 198 12.42 -1.46 -16.84
CA LEU A 198 11.59 -2.29 -15.95
C LEU A 198 10.35 -1.52 -15.49
N ILE A 199 10.50 -0.28 -15.00
CA ILE A 199 9.39 0.56 -14.56
C ILE A 199 8.42 0.80 -15.73
N ALA A 200 8.92 1.15 -16.90
CA ALA A 200 8.08 1.36 -18.08
C ALA A 200 7.31 0.09 -18.46
N SER A 201 8.00 -1.05 -18.54
CA SER A 201 7.39 -2.35 -18.87
C SER A 201 6.30 -2.75 -17.87
N VAL A 202 6.57 -2.61 -16.56
CA VAL A 202 5.60 -2.90 -15.50
C VAL A 202 4.40 -1.98 -15.57
N ASN A 203 4.61 -0.67 -15.79
CA ASN A 203 3.49 0.27 -15.94
C ASN A 203 2.57 -0.10 -17.11
N PHE A 204 3.13 -0.44 -18.29
CA PHE A 204 2.30 -0.88 -19.42
C PHE A 204 1.61 -2.21 -19.14
N LEU A 205 2.28 -3.15 -18.46
CA LEU A 205 1.70 -4.44 -18.12
C LEU A 205 0.52 -4.28 -17.15
N THR A 206 0.62 -3.38 -16.16
CA THR A 206 -0.45 -3.15 -15.18
C THR A 206 -1.69 -2.47 -15.76
N GLU A 207 -1.60 -1.85 -16.93
CA GLU A 207 -2.80 -1.34 -17.63
C GLU A 207 -3.71 -2.48 -18.12
N ILE A 208 -3.15 -3.68 -18.33
CA ILE A 208 -3.88 -4.85 -18.82
C ILE A 208 -4.17 -5.82 -17.67
N THR A 209 -3.34 -5.81 -16.64
CA THR A 209 -3.40 -6.74 -15.51
C THR A 209 -3.70 -6.00 -14.20
N SER A 210 -3.93 -6.74 -13.12
CA SER A 210 -4.07 -6.17 -11.78
C SER A 210 -2.70 -5.77 -11.21
N ASN A 211 -2.58 -4.56 -10.66
CA ASN A 211 -1.36 -4.09 -9.99
C ASN A 211 -0.87 -5.10 -8.93
N LEU A 212 -1.79 -5.65 -8.14
CA LEU A 212 -1.47 -6.63 -7.11
C LEU A 212 -0.92 -7.92 -7.72
N ALA A 213 -1.58 -8.46 -8.73
CA ALA A 213 -1.14 -9.69 -9.39
C ALA A 213 0.22 -9.50 -10.07
N THR A 214 0.41 -8.40 -10.77
CA THR A 214 1.69 -8.06 -11.42
C THR A 214 2.81 -7.93 -10.40
N THR A 215 2.58 -7.24 -9.29
CA THR A 215 3.57 -7.09 -8.22
C THR A 215 3.94 -8.45 -7.61
N ALA A 216 2.94 -9.26 -7.23
CA ALA A 216 3.16 -10.56 -6.63
C ALA A 216 3.92 -11.53 -7.56
N MET A 217 3.69 -11.43 -8.87
CA MET A 217 4.36 -12.29 -9.85
C MET A 217 5.78 -11.79 -10.19
N LEU A 218 5.98 -10.49 -10.34
CA LEU A 218 7.25 -9.95 -10.83
C LEU A 218 8.30 -9.74 -9.75
N LEU A 219 7.94 -9.41 -8.51
CA LEU A 219 8.90 -9.18 -7.44
C LEU A 219 9.87 -10.35 -7.22
N PRO A 220 9.42 -11.61 -7.17
CA PRO A 220 10.32 -12.75 -7.04
C PRO A 220 11.28 -12.93 -8.21
N ILE A 221 10.85 -12.51 -9.41
CA ILE A 221 11.67 -12.60 -10.62
C ILE A 221 12.72 -11.46 -10.64
N LEU A 222 12.33 -10.28 -10.20
CA LEU A 222 13.21 -9.10 -10.19
C LEU A 222 14.32 -9.21 -9.13
N TYR A 223 14.08 -9.92 -8.04
CA TYR A 223 15.05 -10.09 -6.98
C TYR A 223 16.39 -10.67 -7.46
N PRO A 224 16.43 -11.81 -8.13
CA PRO A 224 17.68 -12.33 -8.68
C PRO A 224 18.33 -11.37 -9.69
N CYS A 225 17.52 -10.72 -10.53
CA CYS A 225 18.02 -9.75 -11.49
C CYS A 225 18.79 -8.60 -10.80
N LEU A 226 18.25 -8.06 -9.71
CA LEU A 226 18.90 -7.00 -8.94
C LEU A 226 20.15 -7.47 -8.21
N LEU A 227 20.14 -8.70 -7.71
CA LEU A 227 21.28 -9.28 -6.99
C LEU A 227 22.50 -9.48 -7.92
N TYR A 228 22.27 -9.88 -9.16
CA TYR A 228 23.34 -10.12 -10.14
C TYR A 228 23.77 -8.86 -10.91
N THR A 229 22.94 -7.82 -10.95
CA THR A 229 23.26 -6.54 -11.61
C THR A 229 23.80 -5.46 -10.66
N SER A 230 23.65 -5.68 -9.34
CA SER A 230 24.25 -4.78 -8.33
C SER A 230 25.75 -5.09 -8.20
N PRO A 231 26.64 -4.08 -8.25
CA PRO A 231 28.03 -4.29 -7.91
C PRO A 231 28.11 -4.89 -6.51
N SER A 232 28.84 -6.01 -6.39
CA SER A 232 29.06 -6.67 -5.11
C SER A 232 29.66 -5.69 -4.11
N PRO A 233 29.22 -5.64 -2.85
CA PRO A 233 29.88 -4.84 -1.81
C PRO A 233 31.30 -5.31 -1.47
N ARG A 234 31.87 -6.24 -2.25
CA ARG A 234 33.18 -6.86 -2.04
C ARG A 234 34.24 -6.49 -3.09
N ASP A 235 33.93 -5.59 -4.01
CA ASP A 235 34.90 -5.08 -5.00
C ASP A 235 35.31 -3.65 -4.66
#